data_1c49790357d93111b3405bbc86134df6
#
_entry.id   1c49790357d93111b3405bbc86134df6
#
_cell.length_a   1.000
_cell.length_b   1.000
_cell.length_c   1.000
_cell.angle_alpha   90.00
_cell.angle_beta   90.00
_cell.angle_gamma   90.00
#
_symmetry.space_group_name_H-M   'P 1'
#
loop_
_entity.id
_entity.type
_entity.pdbx_description
1 polymer ?
#
loop_
_entity_poly.entity_id
_entity_poly.type
_entity_poly.pdbx_seq_one_letter_code
_entity_poly.pdbx_strand_id
1 'polypeptide(L)' 'MYRMLKDVIVVEGKQDIQAVKRAVDAECIATGGFGLGPRVLERVAQAMRHRGVIILTDPDSAGERIRRYLSSHFPEARHA' A
#
# COMPACT_ATOMS: atom_id res chain seq x y z
N MET A 1 -22.46 -6.41 -10.68
CA MET A 1 -21.40 -7.18 -10.03
C MET A 1 -20.06 -6.49 -10.24
N TYR A 2 -19.39 -6.13 -9.18
CA TYR A 2 -18.08 -5.53 -9.32
C TYR A 2 -16.99 -6.55 -8.96
N ARG A 3 -15.81 -6.30 -9.50
CA ARG A 3 -14.67 -7.17 -9.24
C ARG A 3 -13.75 -6.54 -8.21
N MET A 4 -13.22 -7.39 -7.34
CA MET A 4 -12.15 -6.98 -6.47
C MET A 4 -10.90 -6.72 -7.31
N LEU A 5 -10.23 -5.61 -7.02
CA LEU A 5 -8.96 -5.31 -7.68
C LEU A 5 -7.93 -6.37 -7.29
N LYS A 6 -7.19 -6.85 -8.27
CA LYS A 6 -6.19 -7.87 -8.00
C LYS A 6 -5.10 -7.37 -7.08
N ASP A 7 -4.59 -6.17 -7.33
CA ASP A 7 -3.48 -5.62 -6.56
C ASP A 7 -3.93 -5.17 -5.18
N VAL A 8 -3.04 -5.30 -4.22
CA VAL A 8 -3.25 -4.78 -2.88
C VAL A 8 -2.76 -3.34 -2.85
N ILE A 9 -3.55 -2.45 -2.27
CA ILE A 9 -3.21 -1.03 -2.20
C ILE A 9 -2.59 -0.75 -0.83
N VAL A 10 -1.37 -0.20 -0.83
CA VAL A 10 -0.69 0.17 0.40
C VAL A 10 -0.84 1.67 0.61
N VAL A 11 -1.38 2.04 1.78
CA VAL A 11 -1.65 3.42 2.14
C VAL A 11 -0.99 3.74 3.47
N GLU A 12 -0.98 5.02 3.84
CA GLU A 12 -0.34 5.44 5.06
C GLU A 12 -1.18 5.14 6.30
N GLY A 13 -2.46 5.49 6.28
CA GLY A 13 -3.32 5.38 7.46
C GLY A 13 -4.65 4.69 7.20
N LYS A 14 -5.34 4.37 8.30
CA LYS A 14 -6.64 3.69 8.21
C LYS A 14 -7.71 4.53 7.54
N GLN A 15 -7.62 5.84 7.65
CA GLN A 15 -8.55 6.75 6.99
C GLN A 15 -8.43 6.62 5.47
N ASP A 16 -7.21 6.39 5.00
CA ASP A 16 -6.97 6.23 3.57
C ASP A 16 -7.58 4.92 3.06
N ILE A 17 -7.60 3.89 3.90
CA ILE A 17 -8.26 2.64 3.54
C ILE A 17 -9.73 2.88 3.25
N GLN A 18 -10.40 3.63 4.11
CA GLN A 18 -11.82 3.94 3.90
C GLN A 18 -12.05 4.74 2.63
N ALA A 19 -11.17 5.69 2.35
CA ALA A 19 -11.27 6.49 1.14
C ALA A 19 -11.11 5.62 -0.12
N VAL A 20 -10.14 4.71 -0.10
CA VAL A 20 -9.93 3.81 -1.22
C VAL A 20 -11.13 2.90 -1.42
N LYS A 21 -11.66 2.35 -0.34
CA LYS A 21 -12.78 1.40 -0.44
C LYS A 21 -14.08 2.03 -0.92
N ARG A 22 -14.21 3.35 -0.79
CA ARG A 22 -15.36 4.04 -1.39
C ARG A 22 -15.25 4.11 -2.90
N ALA A 23 -14.05 4.07 -3.43
CA ALA A 23 -13.83 4.21 -4.86
C ALA A 23 -13.68 2.86 -5.57
N VAL A 24 -13.03 1.91 -4.93
CA VAL A 24 -12.76 0.60 -5.54
C VAL A 24 -12.88 -0.50 -4.49
N ASP A 25 -13.18 -1.69 -4.98
CA ASP A 25 -13.16 -2.88 -4.14
C ASP A 25 -11.75 -3.45 -4.16
N ALA A 26 -10.99 -3.13 -3.14
CA ALA A 26 -9.59 -3.52 -3.07
C ALA A 26 -9.20 -3.85 -1.63
N GLU A 27 -8.26 -4.77 -1.50
CA GLU A 27 -7.65 -5.05 -0.21
C GLU A 27 -6.57 -4.01 0.05
N CYS A 28 -6.48 -3.52 1.27
CA CYS A 28 -5.57 -2.45 1.62
C CYS A 28 -4.69 -2.82 2.81
N ILE A 29 -3.49 -2.26 2.82
CA ILE A 29 -2.57 -2.37 3.95
C ILE A 29 -2.20 -0.95 4.37
N ALA A 30 -2.37 -0.63 5.65
CA ALA A 30 -1.94 0.65 6.18
C ALA A 30 -0.58 0.49 6.85
N THR A 31 0.34 1.39 6.55
CA THR A 31 1.69 1.33 7.12
C THR A 31 1.76 1.91 8.52
N GLY A 32 0.82 2.80 8.87
CA GLY A 32 0.77 3.35 10.20
C GLY A 32 1.63 4.56 10.46
N GLY A 33 2.15 5.17 9.47
CA GLY A 33 2.83 6.47 9.60
C GLY A 33 4.26 6.43 10.08
N PHE A 34 4.58 5.74 11.17
CA PHE A 34 5.92 5.76 11.69
C PHE A 34 6.64 4.46 11.65
N GLY A 35 6.21 3.49 11.28
CA GLY A 35 6.97 2.31 11.44
C GLY A 35 6.59 1.29 10.45
N LEU A 36 7.38 1.23 9.45
CA LEU A 36 7.36 0.11 8.56
C LEU A 36 8.05 -1.03 9.28
N GLY A 37 7.35 -1.57 10.29
CA GLY A 37 7.87 -2.68 11.05
C GLY A 37 7.90 -3.96 10.24
N PRO A 38 8.53 -5.01 10.80
CA PRO A 38 8.67 -6.29 10.07
C PRO A 38 7.35 -6.89 9.63
N ARG A 39 6.28 -6.68 10.41
CA ARG A 39 4.96 -7.21 10.06
C ARG A 39 4.40 -6.60 8.80
N VAL A 40 4.53 -5.27 8.68
CA VAL A 40 4.04 -4.58 7.50
C VAL A 40 4.83 -5.02 6.28
N LEU A 41 6.15 -5.06 6.39
CA LEU A 41 7.00 -5.51 5.29
C LEU A 41 6.66 -6.92 4.85
N GLU A 42 6.40 -7.80 5.80
CA GLU A 42 6.05 -9.18 5.48
C GLU A 42 4.72 -9.26 4.75
N ARG A 43 3.72 -8.48 5.20
CA ARG A 43 2.42 -8.45 4.52
C ARG A 43 2.54 -7.91 3.10
N VAL A 44 3.34 -6.87 2.91
CA VAL A 44 3.57 -6.32 1.58
C VAL A 44 4.31 -7.33 0.70
N ALA A 45 5.30 -8.02 1.27
CA ALA A 45 6.04 -9.04 0.54
C ALA A 45 5.13 -10.17 0.06
N GLN A 46 4.22 -10.63 0.92
CA GLN A 46 3.25 -11.65 0.52
C GLN A 46 2.33 -11.16 -0.59
N ALA A 47 1.87 -9.91 -0.47
CA ALA A 47 1.02 -9.33 -1.50
C ALA A 47 1.75 -9.24 -2.84
N MET A 48 3.03 -8.86 -2.81
CA MET A 48 3.83 -8.81 -4.03
C MET A 48 3.95 -10.19 -4.69
N ARG A 49 4.16 -11.21 -3.88
CA ARG A 49 4.35 -12.57 -4.43
C ARG A 49 3.07 -13.13 -5.05
N HIS A 50 1.93 -12.79 -4.50
CA HIS A 50 0.68 -13.46 -4.88
C HIS A 50 -0.25 -12.59 -5.72
N ARG A 51 -0.12 -11.27 -5.64
CA ARG A 51 -1.13 -10.40 -6.25
C ARG A 51 -0.53 -9.19 -6.98
N GLY A 52 0.38 -8.50 -6.39
CA GLY A 52 0.87 -7.22 -6.86
C GLY A 52 0.53 -6.14 -5.85
N VAL A 53 1.23 -5.04 -5.91
CA VAL A 53 1.08 -3.95 -4.93
C VAL A 53 1.08 -2.61 -5.63
N ILE A 54 0.16 -1.75 -5.23
CA ILE A 54 0.12 -0.35 -5.64
C ILE A 54 0.33 0.50 -4.40
N ILE A 55 1.34 1.35 -4.42
CA ILE A 55 1.63 2.26 -3.31
C ILE A 55 0.91 3.57 -3.57
N LEU A 56 0.04 3.95 -2.65
CA LEU A 56 -0.76 5.16 -2.75
C LEU A 56 -0.54 5.99 -1.49
N THR A 57 0.33 6.98 -1.58
CA THR A 57 0.66 7.86 -0.47
C THR A 57 0.53 9.31 -0.91
N ASP A 58 0.28 10.19 0.06
CA ASP A 58 0.20 11.61 -0.22
C ASP A 58 1.56 12.16 -0.65
N PRO A 59 1.59 13.23 -1.47
CA PRO A 59 2.85 13.81 -1.93
C PRO A 59 3.51 14.73 -0.90
N ASP A 60 3.36 14.43 0.37
CA ASP A 60 4.04 15.15 1.43
C ASP A 60 5.32 14.43 1.83
N SER A 61 6.06 15.01 2.79
CA SER A 61 7.35 14.45 3.20
C SER A 61 7.24 13.06 3.78
N ALA A 62 6.18 12.81 4.55
CA ALA A 62 5.98 11.50 5.16
C ALA A 62 5.62 10.46 4.11
N GLY A 63 4.72 10.82 3.19
CA GLY A 63 4.33 9.92 2.11
C GLY A 63 5.51 9.58 1.20
N GLU A 64 6.35 10.56 0.89
CA GLU A 64 7.53 10.32 0.07
C GLU A 64 8.52 9.40 0.76
N ARG A 65 8.69 9.52 2.06
CA ARG A 65 9.57 8.65 2.82
C ARG A 65 9.09 7.20 2.78
N ILE A 66 7.79 7.01 3.00
CA ILE A 66 7.19 5.68 2.93
C ILE A 66 7.35 5.10 1.53
N ARG A 67 7.08 5.89 0.51
CA ARG A 67 7.21 5.48 -0.87
C ARG A 67 8.63 5.03 -1.20
N ARG A 68 9.63 5.81 -0.79
CA ARG A 68 11.03 5.46 -1.02
C ARG A 68 11.42 4.18 -0.31
N TYR A 69 11.00 4.06 0.93
CA TYR A 69 11.32 2.88 1.72
C TYR A 69 10.75 1.61 1.09
N LEU A 70 9.48 1.67 0.72
CA LEU A 70 8.82 0.53 0.09
C LEU A 70 9.42 0.23 -1.29
N SER A 71 9.75 1.26 -2.05
CA SER A 71 10.33 1.07 -3.37
C SER A 71 11.70 0.43 -3.32
N SER A 72 12.48 0.71 -2.28
CA SER A 72 13.79 0.09 -2.12
C SER A 72 13.67 -1.39 -1.80
N HIS A 73 12.60 -1.79 -1.11
CA HIS A 73 12.36 -3.20 -0.78
C HIS A 73 11.59 -3.93 -1.88
N PHE A 74 10.70 -3.20 -2.56
CA PHE A 74 9.80 -3.79 -3.55
C PHE A 74 9.83 -2.94 -4.82
N PRO A 75 10.91 -3.05 -5.61
CA PRO A 75 11.05 -2.19 -6.80
C PRO A 75 10.00 -2.45 -7.87
N GLU A 76 9.31 -3.58 -7.82
CA GLU A 76 8.27 -3.89 -8.79
C GLU A 76 6.91 -3.36 -8.40
N ALA A 77 6.76 -2.79 -7.21
CA ALA A 77 5.49 -2.19 -6.79
C ALA A 77 5.17 -0.99 -7.66
N ARG A 78 3.89 -0.85 -8.00
CA ARG A 78 3.43 0.29 -8.76
C ARG A 78 3.15 1.46 -7.83
N HIS A 79 3.10 2.64 -8.40
CA HIS A 79 2.79 3.87 -7.67
C HIS A 79 1.58 4.54 -8.31
N ALA A 80 0.68 4.97 -7.48
CA ALA A 80 -0.48 5.75 -7.95
C ALA A 80 -0.23 7.23 -7.76
#